data_27e2e4ef34f0475e891d6984255fd8f9
#
_entry.id   27e2e4ef34f0475e891d6984255fd8f9
#
_cell.length_a   1.000
_cell.length_b   1.000
_cell.length_c   1.000
_cell.angle_alpha   90.00
_cell.angle_beta   90.00
_cell.angle_gamma   90.00
#
_symmetry.space_group_name_H-M   'P 1'
#
loop_
_entity.id
_entity.type
_entity.pdbx_description
1 polymer ?
#
loop_
_entity_poly.entity_id
_entity_poly.type
_entity_poly.pdbx_seq_one_letter_code
_entity_poly.pdbx_strand_id
1 'polypeptide(L)'
;MKSMNFVWFFLLLITTLLTSSIWTVPVNAHSGDVLGAYTSNAPTIDGVINEATQEWGNAATVTFDILEGDATIYVMNDRRFLYIAAKVSDNTLDEVVNVGLDIFTIDFDVRHDGLQFNVGEDTISIGARNRVGDGFVGPGLDILDDQMINVDGMVGRVGNYNHFEIVHPIDSGDANDINAVYGGTIGARFLLFDESGSDKSAITVYPKGVSAQDSDQSNWADISIIAPPDDGSESSGLPITEIGIVVVAVGWAAYIGWIIRKRRS
;
A
#
# COMPACT_ATOMS: atom_id res chain seq x y z
N MET A 1 52.40 -9.16 -27.15
CA MET A 1 51.96 -7.99 -26.32
C MET A 1 50.56 -7.46 -26.61
N LYS A 2 49.79 -7.98 -27.60
CA LYS A 2 48.42 -7.48 -27.91
C LYS A 2 47.27 -8.12 -27.09
N SER A 3 47.48 -9.24 -26.39
CA SER A 3 46.41 -9.95 -25.66
C SER A 3 46.17 -9.46 -24.25
N MET A 4 47.15 -8.80 -23.64
CA MET A 4 47.06 -8.34 -22.25
C MET A 4 46.14 -7.11 -22.09
N ASN A 5 46.10 -6.24 -23.10
CA ASN A 5 45.23 -5.04 -23.07
C ASN A 5 43.73 -5.39 -23.19
N PHE A 6 43.38 -6.50 -23.84
CA PHE A 6 42.00 -6.93 -24.02
C PHE A 6 41.39 -7.45 -22.71
N VAL A 7 42.19 -8.15 -21.90
CA VAL A 7 41.73 -8.67 -20.60
C VAL A 7 41.46 -7.52 -19.61
N TRP A 8 42.34 -6.53 -19.59
CA TRP A 8 42.14 -5.35 -18.73
C TRP A 8 40.94 -4.50 -19.14
N PHE A 9 40.68 -4.37 -20.45
CA PHE A 9 39.52 -3.66 -20.95
C PHE A 9 38.21 -4.36 -20.55
N PHE A 10 38.19 -5.70 -20.64
CA PHE A 10 37.02 -6.49 -20.22
C PHE A 10 36.78 -6.46 -18.70
N LEU A 11 37.85 -6.49 -17.90
CA LEU A 11 37.74 -6.37 -16.44
C LEU A 11 37.20 -4.99 -16.03
N LEU A 12 37.64 -3.94 -16.69
CA LEU A 12 37.16 -2.57 -16.43
C LEU A 12 35.68 -2.42 -16.85
N LEU A 13 35.27 -3.04 -17.94
CA LEU A 13 33.88 -3.03 -18.41
C LEU A 13 32.95 -3.78 -17.44
N ILE A 14 33.40 -4.91 -16.88
CA ILE A 14 32.63 -5.70 -15.91
C ILE A 14 32.53 -4.96 -14.58
N THR A 15 33.58 -4.29 -14.11
CA THR A 15 33.52 -3.50 -12.88
C THR A 15 32.60 -2.28 -13.01
N THR A 16 32.57 -1.61 -14.16
CA THR A 16 31.65 -0.50 -14.41
C THR A 16 30.19 -0.96 -14.53
N LEU A 17 29.93 -2.13 -15.11
CA LEU A 17 28.58 -2.71 -15.16
C LEU A 17 28.08 -3.16 -13.75
N LEU A 18 28.96 -3.69 -12.91
CA LEU A 18 28.63 -4.13 -11.56
C LEU A 18 28.40 -2.94 -10.59
N THR A 19 29.04 -1.81 -10.83
CA THR A 19 28.85 -0.62 -10.00
C THR A 19 27.64 0.23 -10.38
N SER A 20 27.11 0.09 -11.59
CA SER A 20 25.92 0.83 -12.05
C SER A 20 24.59 0.28 -11.51
N SER A 21 24.58 -0.91 -10.92
CA SER A 21 23.36 -1.58 -10.44
C SER A 21 23.03 -1.36 -8.95
N ILE A 22 23.77 -0.49 -8.25
CA ILE A 22 23.64 -0.40 -6.76
C ILE A 22 22.99 0.90 -6.27
N TRP A 23 22.60 1.80 -7.15
CA TRP A 23 21.98 3.06 -6.73
C TRP A 23 20.52 3.14 -7.18
N THR A 24 19.66 2.27 -6.66
CA THR A 24 18.24 2.60 -6.57
C THR A 24 18.05 3.47 -5.32
N VAL A 25 18.12 4.77 -5.50
CA VAL A 25 17.55 5.68 -4.51
C VAL A 25 16.06 5.33 -4.48
N PRO A 26 15.47 5.00 -3.33
CA PRO A 26 14.02 4.90 -3.25
C PRO A 26 13.48 6.27 -3.66
N VAL A 27 12.80 6.34 -4.77
CA VAL A 27 12.02 7.51 -5.14
C VAL A 27 10.76 7.37 -4.30
N ASN A 28 10.59 8.24 -3.31
CA ASN A 28 9.28 8.40 -2.72
C ASN A 28 8.36 8.90 -3.83
N ALA A 29 7.41 8.08 -4.23
CA ALA A 29 6.42 8.46 -5.25
C ALA A 29 5.49 9.54 -4.72
N HIS A 30 5.29 9.58 -3.41
CA HIS A 30 4.41 10.51 -2.73
C HIS A 30 5.16 11.36 -1.69
N SER A 31 4.62 12.53 -1.39
CA SER A 31 5.15 13.47 -0.40
C SER A 31 4.33 13.52 0.89
N GLY A 32 3.28 12.69 0.99
CA GLY A 32 2.40 12.60 2.15
C GLY A 32 3.00 11.82 3.32
N ASP A 33 2.18 11.61 4.33
CA ASP A 33 2.54 10.81 5.50
C ASP A 33 2.66 9.33 5.15
N VAL A 34 3.52 8.62 5.88
CA VAL A 34 3.69 7.18 5.75
C VAL A 34 2.99 6.49 6.91
N LEU A 35 2.00 5.65 6.60
CA LEU A 35 1.19 4.90 7.55
C LEU A 35 1.47 3.41 7.41
N GLY A 36 1.79 2.73 8.50
CA GLY A 36 1.97 1.28 8.48
C GLY A 36 2.40 0.74 9.82
N ALA A 37 1.79 -0.35 10.23
CA ALA A 37 2.15 -1.08 11.43
C ALA A 37 1.82 -2.56 11.26
N TYR A 38 2.63 -3.43 11.84
CA TYR A 38 2.34 -4.87 11.87
C TYR A 38 1.53 -5.23 13.11
N THR A 39 0.51 -6.06 12.94
CA THR A 39 -0.21 -6.67 14.05
C THR A 39 -0.12 -8.20 13.98
N SER A 40 0.08 -8.84 15.14
CA SER A 40 -0.03 -10.30 15.27
C SER A 40 -1.46 -10.74 15.60
N ASN A 41 -2.32 -9.79 15.98
CA ASN A 41 -3.71 -10.05 16.35
C ASN A 41 -4.59 -9.19 15.45
N ALA A 42 -5.34 -9.84 14.57
CA ALA A 42 -6.30 -9.17 13.71
C ALA A 42 -7.33 -8.41 14.57
N PRO A 43 -7.71 -7.18 14.17
CA PRO A 43 -8.82 -6.51 14.82
C PRO A 43 -10.14 -7.23 14.50
N THR A 44 -11.12 -7.07 15.36
CA THR A 44 -12.49 -7.49 15.05
C THR A 44 -13.12 -6.42 14.16
N ILE A 45 -13.71 -6.78 13.07
CA ILE A 45 -14.40 -5.84 12.18
C ILE A 45 -15.88 -5.85 12.60
N ASP A 46 -16.22 -5.01 13.55
CA ASP A 46 -17.58 -4.99 14.17
C ASP A 46 -18.23 -3.60 14.19
N GLY A 47 -17.58 -2.60 13.61
CA GLY A 47 -18.05 -1.21 13.60
C GLY A 47 -17.69 -0.44 14.86
N VAL A 48 -16.77 -0.95 15.69
CA VAL A 48 -16.38 -0.29 16.95
C VAL A 48 -14.86 -0.25 17.08
N ILE A 49 -14.26 0.87 16.78
CA ILE A 49 -12.83 1.11 17.06
C ILE A 49 -12.68 1.26 18.57
N ASN A 50 -12.33 0.16 19.23
CA ASN A 50 -12.23 0.11 20.69
C ASN A 50 -10.80 0.38 21.15
N GLU A 51 -10.53 1.60 21.54
CA GLU A 51 -9.23 2.01 22.09
C GLU A 51 -8.92 1.35 23.45
N ALA A 52 -9.94 0.99 24.22
CA ALA A 52 -9.76 0.37 25.54
C ALA A 52 -9.30 -1.09 25.47
N THR A 53 -9.70 -1.84 24.43
CA THR A 53 -9.25 -3.21 24.20
C THR A 53 -7.92 -3.28 23.49
N GLN A 54 -7.39 -2.13 23.08
CA GLN A 54 -6.16 -2.01 22.27
C GLN A 54 -6.22 -2.77 20.94
N GLU A 55 -7.39 -3.06 20.45
CA GLU A 55 -7.61 -3.76 19.19
C GLU A 55 -6.93 -3.03 18.01
N TRP A 56 -7.12 -1.72 17.95
CA TRP A 56 -6.44 -0.82 17.03
C TRP A 56 -5.24 -0.09 17.63
N GLY A 57 -4.83 -0.47 18.85
CA GLY A 57 -3.79 0.25 19.62
C GLY A 57 -2.39 0.17 19.02
N ASN A 58 -2.14 -0.78 18.13
CA ASN A 58 -0.86 -0.91 17.41
C ASN A 58 -0.90 -0.27 16.01
N ALA A 59 -2.03 0.20 15.55
CA ALA A 59 -2.15 0.81 14.24
C ALA A 59 -1.33 2.09 14.13
N ALA A 60 -0.74 2.34 12.96
CA ALA A 60 -0.29 3.68 12.63
C ALA A 60 -1.51 4.58 12.46
N THR A 61 -1.43 5.80 12.99
CA THR A 61 -2.57 6.71 13.00
C THR A 61 -2.20 8.09 12.48
N VAL A 62 -3.17 8.73 11.86
CA VAL A 62 -3.12 10.15 11.56
C VAL A 62 -4.46 10.78 11.93
N THR A 63 -4.40 11.96 12.55
CA THR A 63 -5.59 12.73 12.91
C THR A 63 -5.56 14.07 12.18
N PHE A 64 -6.69 14.48 11.64
CA PHE A 64 -6.82 15.72 10.90
C PHE A 64 -8.19 16.37 11.14
N ASP A 65 -8.25 17.69 10.97
CA ASP A 65 -9.48 18.46 11.14
C ASP A 65 -10.44 18.21 9.97
N ILE A 66 -11.69 18.02 10.29
CA ILE A 66 -12.83 18.00 9.36
C ILE A 66 -13.79 19.16 9.69
N LEU A 67 -14.90 19.29 8.94
CA LEU A 67 -15.82 20.42 9.13
C LEU A 67 -16.43 20.47 10.52
N GLU A 68 -16.75 19.33 11.13
CA GLU A 68 -17.46 19.22 12.42
C GLU A 68 -16.61 18.57 13.53
N GLY A 69 -15.29 18.68 13.46
CA GLY A 69 -14.40 18.14 14.48
C GLY A 69 -13.12 17.56 13.90
N ASP A 70 -12.86 16.30 14.20
CA ASP A 70 -11.67 15.59 13.75
C ASP A 70 -12.00 14.21 13.18
N ALA A 71 -11.11 13.72 12.35
CA ALA A 71 -11.09 12.35 11.89
C ALA A 71 -9.73 11.72 12.17
N THR A 72 -9.72 10.46 12.57
CA THR A 72 -8.51 9.68 12.75
C THR A 72 -8.57 8.45 11.86
N ILE A 73 -7.54 8.27 11.02
CA ILE A 73 -7.33 7.07 10.22
C ILE A 73 -6.38 6.15 10.97
N TYR A 74 -6.66 4.87 10.93
CA TYR A 74 -5.87 3.78 11.52
C TYR A 74 -5.46 2.83 10.39
N VAL A 75 -4.18 2.47 10.33
CA VAL A 75 -3.65 1.55 9.31
C VAL A 75 -2.74 0.52 9.98
N MET A 76 -3.00 -0.74 9.74
CA MET A 76 -2.09 -1.83 10.11
C MET A 76 -2.31 -3.04 9.21
N ASN A 77 -1.35 -3.95 9.20
CA ASN A 77 -1.47 -5.21 8.49
C ASN A 77 -1.03 -6.40 9.34
N ASP A 78 -1.56 -7.56 9.05
CA ASP A 78 -1.01 -8.83 9.48
C ASP A 78 -0.30 -9.54 8.30
N ARG A 79 -0.17 -10.87 8.35
CA ARG A 79 0.44 -11.66 7.28
C ARG A 79 -0.43 -11.80 6.02
N ARG A 80 -1.69 -11.44 6.05
CA ARG A 80 -2.65 -11.74 4.99
C ARG A 80 -3.51 -10.56 4.60
N PHE A 81 -3.77 -9.68 5.55
CA PHE A 81 -4.75 -8.64 5.41
C PHE A 81 -4.18 -7.27 5.78
N LEU A 82 -4.63 -6.28 5.05
CA LEU A 82 -4.54 -4.87 5.37
C LEU A 82 -5.84 -4.48 6.10
N TYR A 83 -5.68 -3.81 7.23
CA TYR A 83 -6.78 -3.29 8.05
C TYR A 83 -6.70 -1.78 8.05
N ILE A 84 -7.80 -1.15 7.67
CA ILE A 84 -7.91 0.31 7.66
C ILE A 84 -9.19 0.69 8.39
N ALA A 85 -9.11 1.68 9.26
CA ALA A 85 -10.30 2.21 9.92
C ALA A 85 -10.29 3.73 9.94
N ALA A 86 -11.50 4.31 10.03
CA ALA A 86 -11.69 5.72 10.24
C ALA A 86 -12.64 5.95 11.42
N LYS A 87 -12.22 6.80 12.36
CA LYS A 87 -13.06 7.33 13.44
C LYS A 87 -13.31 8.79 13.13
N VAL A 88 -14.57 9.14 12.90
CA VAL A 88 -14.98 10.44 12.36
C VAL A 88 -15.94 11.11 13.32
N SER A 89 -15.60 12.34 13.75
CA SER A 89 -16.53 13.17 14.55
C SER A 89 -17.77 13.49 13.73
N ASP A 90 -18.90 13.01 14.19
CA ASP A 90 -20.19 13.23 13.55
C ASP A 90 -21.32 13.01 14.55
N ASN A 91 -22.39 13.79 14.43
CA ASN A 91 -23.57 13.71 15.27
C ASN A 91 -24.64 12.75 14.75
N THR A 92 -24.50 12.28 13.53
CA THR A 92 -25.43 11.37 12.84
C THR A 92 -24.67 10.21 12.20
N LEU A 93 -25.36 9.18 11.81
CA LEU A 93 -24.89 8.20 10.85
C LEU A 93 -25.98 8.13 9.79
N ASP A 94 -25.73 8.85 8.70
CA ASP A 94 -26.73 9.04 7.65
C ASP A 94 -26.73 7.88 6.67
N GLU A 95 -27.91 7.29 6.48
CA GLU A 95 -28.08 6.02 5.77
C GLU A 95 -28.97 6.11 4.52
N VAL A 96 -29.47 7.28 4.20
CA VAL A 96 -30.51 7.42 3.17
C VAL A 96 -29.94 8.08 1.92
N VAL A 97 -29.87 7.33 0.84
CA VAL A 97 -29.51 7.82 -0.49
C VAL A 97 -30.39 9.03 -0.87
N ASN A 98 -29.77 10.14 -1.28
CA ASN A 98 -30.36 11.46 -1.60
C ASN A 98 -30.86 12.27 -0.39
N VAL A 99 -30.61 11.87 0.84
CA VAL A 99 -30.95 12.64 2.04
C VAL A 99 -29.72 12.86 2.93
N GLY A 100 -28.80 11.93 2.92
CA GLY A 100 -27.56 11.93 3.64
C GLY A 100 -26.95 10.52 3.60
N LEU A 101 -25.68 10.43 3.27
CA LEU A 101 -24.95 9.16 3.21
C LEU A 101 -23.51 9.36 3.67
N ASP A 102 -23.19 8.75 4.79
CA ASP A 102 -21.81 8.73 5.28
C ASP A 102 -21.05 7.60 4.63
N ILE A 103 -19.98 7.96 3.95
CA ILE A 103 -19.12 7.01 3.23
C ILE A 103 -17.66 7.32 3.56
N PHE A 104 -16.92 6.27 3.83
CA PHE A 104 -15.47 6.28 3.82
C PHE A 104 -14.96 5.58 2.57
N THR A 105 -14.15 6.27 1.78
CA THR A 105 -13.56 5.74 0.54
C THR A 105 -12.05 5.85 0.61
N ILE A 106 -11.38 4.88 0.03
CA ILE A 106 -9.93 4.85 -0.12
C ILE A 106 -9.62 4.60 -1.59
N ASP A 107 -8.89 5.53 -2.19
CA ASP A 107 -8.32 5.33 -3.53
C ASP A 107 -6.84 4.98 -3.38
N PHE A 108 -6.39 4.00 -4.16
CA PHE A 108 -5.02 3.51 -4.10
C PHE A 108 -4.25 3.81 -5.39
N ASP A 109 -3.01 4.29 -5.26
CA ASP A 109 -2.00 4.20 -6.31
C ASP A 109 -1.33 2.84 -6.19
N VAL A 110 -1.90 1.86 -6.88
CA VAL A 110 -1.46 0.45 -6.85
C VAL A 110 -0.06 0.30 -7.44
N ARG A 111 0.30 1.16 -8.40
CA ARG A 111 1.61 1.15 -9.06
C ARG A 111 2.66 1.90 -8.27
N HIS A 112 2.24 2.70 -7.30
CA HIS A 112 3.09 3.57 -6.50
C HIS A 112 4.01 4.45 -7.38
N ASP A 113 3.45 4.98 -8.46
CA ASP A 113 4.22 5.79 -9.40
C ASP A 113 4.05 7.30 -9.19
N GLY A 114 3.11 7.71 -8.35
CA GLY A 114 2.84 9.10 -7.98
C GLY A 114 2.41 9.98 -9.16
N LEU A 115 1.94 9.39 -10.25
CA LEU A 115 1.62 10.13 -11.46
C LEU A 115 0.18 10.64 -11.46
N GLN A 116 -0.71 9.96 -12.12
CA GLN A 116 -2.11 10.35 -12.21
C GLN A 116 -2.99 9.16 -11.85
N PHE A 117 -4.06 9.42 -11.12
CA PHE A 117 -5.11 8.44 -10.88
C PHE A 117 -5.63 7.92 -12.22
N ASN A 118 -5.35 6.67 -12.52
CA ASN A 118 -5.35 6.15 -13.86
C ASN A 118 -6.05 4.78 -13.94
N VAL A 119 -6.29 4.32 -15.15
CA VAL A 119 -6.92 3.01 -15.42
C VAL A 119 -6.19 1.89 -14.70
N GLY A 120 -6.94 1.10 -13.93
CA GLY A 120 -6.44 -0.02 -13.13
C GLY A 120 -5.97 0.35 -11.73
N GLU A 121 -6.19 1.59 -11.28
CA GLU A 121 -6.07 1.96 -9.88
C GLU A 121 -7.29 1.44 -9.11
N ASP A 122 -7.06 1.02 -7.89
CA ASP A 122 -8.07 0.39 -7.04
C ASP A 122 -8.78 1.44 -6.16
N THR A 123 -10.05 1.20 -5.87
CA THR A 123 -10.85 2.03 -4.96
C THR A 123 -11.79 1.16 -4.13
N ILE A 124 -11.74 1.33 -2.83
CA ILE A 124 -12.65 0.64 -1.92
C ILE A 124 -13.45 1.67 -1.12
N SER A 125 -14.68 1.32 -0.78
CA SER A 125 -15.56 2.18 -0.01
C SER A 125 -16.40 1.39 0.98
N ILE A 126 -16.77 2.03 2.07
CA ILE A 126 -17.77 1.52 3.00
C ILE A 126 -18.70 2.65 3.41
N GLY A 127 -19.99 2.40 3.31
CA GLY A 127 -21.01 3.34 3.72
C GLY A 127 -21.89 2.77 4.81
N ALA A 128 -22.75 3.61 5.36
CA ALA A 128 -23.78 3.23 6.29
C ALA A 128 -24.53 1.98 5.82
N ARG A 129 -25.00 1.14 6.75
CA ARG A 129 -25.56 -0.20 6.52
C ARG A 129 -24.55 -1.23 6.04
N ASN A 130 -23.26 -1.02 6.29
CA ASN A 130 -22.19 -1.94 5.91
C ASN A 130 -22.17 -2.24 4.40
N ARG A 131 -22.48 -1.23 3.60
CA ARG A 131 -22.39 -1.35 2.14
C ARG A 131 -20.95 -1.16 1.74
N VAL A 132 -20.33 -2.24 1.41
CA VAL A 132 -18.98 -2.26 0.86
C VAL A 132 -19.06 -2.08 -0.66
N GLY A 133 -18.22 -1.21 -1.19
CA GLY A 133 -17.93 -1.07 -2.61
C GLY A 133 -16.50 -1.48 -2.85
N ASP A 134 -16.30 -2.26 -3.89
CA ASP A 134 -15.02 -2.70 -4.41
C ASP A 134 -15.01 -2.38 -5.89
N GLY A 135 -14.00 -1.65 -6.36
CA GLY A 135 -14.01 -1.16 -7.71
C GLY A 135 -12.65 -0.67 -8.17
N PHE A 136 -12.55 -0.39 -9.44
CA PHE A 136 -11.33 0.09 -10.07
C PHE A 136 -11.60 1.17 -11.11
N VAL A 137 -10.56 1.92 -11.45
CA VAL A 137 -10.63 2.95 -12.48
C VAL A 137 -10.64 2.30 -13.87
N GLY A 138 -11.76 2.44 -14.57
CA GLY A 138 -11.95 1.92 -15.92
C GLY A 138 -11.37 2.82 -17.01
N PRO A 139 -11.47 2.37 -18.30
CA PRO A 139 -10.87 3.09 -19.44
C PRO A 139 -11.38 4.52 -19.68
N GLY A 140 -12.53 4.87 -19.11
CA GLY A 140 -13.11 6.23 -19.18
C GLY A 140 -12.76 7.10 -17.98
N LEU A 141 -11.95 6.61 -17.06
CA LEU A 141 -11.72 7.16 -15.72
C LEU A 141 -12.98 7.14 -14.84
N ASP A 142 -13.95 6.31 -15.20
CA ASP A 142 -15.11 6.01 -14.37
C ASP A 142 -14.75 4.88 -13.40
N ILE A 143 -15.27 4.93 -12.18
CA ILE A 143 -15.14 3.82 -11.24
C ILE A 143 -16.10 2.72 -11.69
N LEU A 144 -15.56 1.55 -11.95
CA LEU A 144 -16.29 0.35 -12.32
C LEU A 144 -16.32 -0.62 -11.13
N ASP A 145 -17.46 -1.22 -10.90
CA ASP A 145 -17.59 -2.26 -9.87
C ASP A 145 -16.72 -3.47 -10.23
N ASP A 146 -15.96 -3.99 -9.26
CA ASP A 146 -15.26 -5.24 -9.45
C ASP A 146 -16.22 -6.43 -9.43
N GLN A 147 -15.88 -7.47 -10.19
CA GLN A 147 -16.68 -8.70 -10.24
C GLN A 147 -16.43 -9.59 -9.02
N MET A 148 -15.27 -9.49 -8.43
CA MET A 148 -14.91 -10.17 -7.19
C MET A 148 -14.76 -9.13 -6.08
N ILE A 149 -15.67 -9.14 -5.14
CA ILE A 149 -15.59 -8.29 -3.96
C ILE A 149 -14.65 -8.96 -2.97
N ASN A 150 -13.46 -8.41 -2.82
CA ASN A 150 -12.41 -8.93 -1.94
C ASN A 150 -12.31 -8.17 -0.61
N VAL A 151 -13.04 -7.10 -0.48
CA VAL A 151 -13.10 -6.25 0.70
C VAL A 151 -14.29 -6.63 1.58
N ASP A 152 -14.10 -6.57 2.91
CA ASP A 152 -15.17 -6.66 3.90
C ASP A 152 -15.06 -5.49 4.87
N GLY A 153 -16.14 -5.13 5.53
CA GLY A 153 -16.13 -4.01 6.44
C GLY A 153 -17.41 -3.86 7.26
N MET A 154 -17.31 -3.03 8.28
CA MET A 154 -18.40 -2.74 9.20
C MET A 154 -18.43 -1.26 9.56
N VAL A 155 -19.60 -0.71 9.67
CA VAL A 155 -19.82 0.67 10.12
C VAL A 155 -20.64 0.64 11.41
N GLY A 156 -20.24 1.46 12.36
CA GLY A 156 -20.96 1.62 13.60
C GLY A 156 -20.84 3.04 14.14
N ARG A 157 -21.59 3.30 15.21
CA ARG A 157 -21.58 4.59 15.86
C ARG A 157 -21.37 4.43 17.36
N VAL A 158 -20.38 5.16 17.89
CA VAL A 158 -20.08 5.18 19.32
C VAL A 158 -20.00 6.64 19.80
N GLY A 159 -20.96 7.04 20.61
CA GLY A 159 -21.03 8.42 21.07
C GLY A 159 -21.29 9.39 19.91
N ASN A 160 -20.39 10.33 19.71
CA ASN A 160 -20.42 11.33 18.63
C ASN A 160 -19.43 11.01 17.52
N TYR A 161 -19.11 9.73 17.32
CA TYR A 161 -18.19 9.29 16.28
C TYR A 161 -18.82 8.19 15.45
N ASN A 162 -18.68 8.29 14.14
CA ASN A 162 -18.89 7.21 13.20
C ASN A 162 -17.58 6.45 13.06
N HIS A 163 -17.67 5.12 13.09
CA HIS A 163 -16.55 4.20 12.95
C HIS A 163 -16.74 3.40 11.69
N PHE A 164 -15.74 3.44 10.82
CA PHE A 164 -15.66 2.67 9.60
C PHE A 164 -14.48 1.73 9.72
N GLU A 165 -14.69 0.45 9.50
CA GLU A 165 -13.64 -0.56 9.57
C GLU A 165 -13.65 -1.36 8.28
N ILE A 166 -12.48 -1.55 7.69
CA ILE A 166 -12.27 -2.25 6.41
C ILE A 166 -11.16 -3.26 6.59
N VAL A 167 -11.35 -4.43 6.00
CA VAL A 167 -10.33 -5.45 5.83
C VAL A 167 -10.23 -5.84 4.37
N HIS A 168 -9.01 -5.87 3.83
CA HIS A 168 -8.71 -6.24 2.46
C HIS A 168 -7.51 -7.19 2.41
N PRO A 169 -7.49 -8.24 1.58
CA PRO A 169 -6.29 -9.05 1.38
C PRO A 169 -5.11 -8.18 0.90
N ILE A 170 -3.90 -8.44 1.39
CA ILE A 170 -2.70 -7.78 0.87
C ILE A 170 -2.46 -8.17 -0.60
N ASP A 171 -2.83 -9.39 -0.95
CA ASP A 171 -2.84 -9.94 -2.29
C ASP A 171 -4.11 -10.77 -2.44
N SER A 172 -5.07 -10.27 -3.18
CA SER A 172 -6.33 -10.96 -3.48
C SER A 172 -6.19 -11.96 -4.63
N GLY A 173 -5.16 -11.80 -5.45
CA GLY A 173 -4.98 -12.51 -6.70
C GLY A 173 -5.84 -11.95 -7.84
N ASP A 174 -6.56 -10.85 -7.63
CA ASP A 174 -7.26 -10.09 -8.67
C ASP A 174 -6.34 -9.04 -9.30
N ALA A 175 -6.53 -8.79 -10.58
CA ALA A 175 -5.69 -7.86 -11.33
C ALA A 175 -6.08 -6.39 -11.12
N ASN A 176 -7.27 -6.14 -10.58
CA ASN A 176 -7.80 -4.80 -10.35
C ASN A 176 -7.63 -4.33 -8.90
N ASP A 177 -7.19 -5.23 -8.00
CA ASP A 177 -7.01 -4.94 -6.59
C ASP A 177 -5.57 -4.59 -6.26
N ILE A 178 -5.38 -4.10 -5.04
CA ILE A 178 -4.05 -3.98 -4.46
C ILE A 178 -3.36 -5.35 -4.46
N ASN A 179 -2.12 -5.36 -4.91
CA ASN A 179 -1.24 -6.52 -4.86
C ASN A 179 0.08 -6.09 -4.24
N ALA A 180 0.12 -6.08 -2.93
CA ALA A 180 1.24 -5.58 -2.18
C ALA A 180 2.11 -6.71 -1.64
N VAL A 181 3.38 -6.38 -1.40
CA VAL A 181 4.36 -7.29 -0.80
C VAL A 181 4.90 -6.69 0.49
N TYR A 182 5.37 -7.53 1.39
CA TYR A 182 6.01 -7.07 2.61
C TYR A 182 7.22 -6.19 2.32
N GLY A 183 7.29 -5.06 3.03
CA GLY A 183 8.29 -4.03 2.80
C GLY A 183 8.01 -3.15 1.59
N GLY A 184 6.91 -3.41 0.89
CA GLY A 184 6.40 -2.54 -0.17
C GLY A 184 5.56 -1.40 0.38
N THR A 185 5.23 -0.48 -0.51
CA THR A 185 4.43 0.70 -0.23
C THR A 185 3.37 0.87 -1.31
N ILE A 186 2.19 1.35 -0.93
CA ILE A 186 1.07 1.66 -1.81
C ILE A 186 0.68 3.10 -1.53
N GLY A 187 0.45 3.91 -2.55
CA GLY A 187 -0.11 5.24 -2.34
C GLY A 187 -1.58 5.18 -1.98
N ALA A 188 -2.04 6.12 -1.16
CA ALA A 188 -3.44 6.18 -0.76
C ALA A 188 -3.92 7.61 -0.53
N ARG A 189 -5.18 7.86 -0.88
CA ARG A 189 -5.94 9.00 -0.35
C ARG A 189 -7.21 8.50 0.28
N PHE A 190 -7.62 9.19 1.34
CA PHE A 190 -8.79 8.86 2.12
C PHE A 190 -9.84 9.94 1.95
N LEU A 191 -11.05 9.56 1.59
CA LEU A 191 -12.17 10.47 1.38
C LEU A 191 -13.26 10.16 2.39
N LEU A 192 -13.71 11.18 3.09
CA LEU A 192 -14.84 11.12 4.00
C LEU A 192 -15.96 11.94 3.38
N PHE A 193 -17.05 11.28 3.07
CA PHE A 193 -18.29 11.90 2.60
C PHE A 193 -19.21 11.99 3.80
N ASP A 194 -19.65 13.19 4.11
CA ASP A 194 -20.63 13.51 5.14
C ASP A 194 -21.74 14.31 4.47
N GLU A 195 -22.92 13.74 4.41
CA GLU A 195 -24.12 14.40 3.91
C GLU A 195 -25.08 14.68 5.07
N SER A 196 -24.72 15.60 5.94
CA SER A 196 -25.62 16.05 6.99
C SER A 196 -26.74 16.94 6.44
N GLY A 197 -27.85 16.32 6.05
CA GLY A 197 -29.15 16.98 5.79
C GLY A 197 -29.14 18.09 4.75
N SER A 198 -29.99 18.00 3.81
CA SER A 198 -30.54 18.87 2.77
C SER A 198 -29.63 19.79 1.92
N ASP A 199 -28.43 20.18 2.30
CA ASP A 199 -27.67 21.19 1.53
C ASP A 199 -26.14 21.09 1.56
N LYS A 200 -25.52 20.12 2.21
CA LYS A 200 -24.05 20.09 2.33
C LYS A 200 -23.48 18.67 2.28
N SER A 201 -23.23 18.20 1.07
CA SER A 201 -22.23 17.14 0.91
C SER A 201 -20.86 17.74 1.23
N ALA A 202 -20.34 17.46 2.41
CA ALA A 202 -18.97 17.77 2.75
C ALA A 202 -18.08 16.59 2.34
N ILE A 203 -17.10 16.84 1.49
CA ILE A 203 -16.06 15.88 1.19
C ILE A 203 -14.79 16.36 1.87
N THR A 204 -14.29 15.59 2.82
CA THR A 204 -12.98 15.83 3.39
C THR A 204 -12.00 14.81 2.82
N VAL A 205 -10.84 15.28 2.39
CA VAL A 205 -9.80 14.44 1.80
C VAL A 205 -8.55 14.52 2.65
N TYR A 206 -7.95 13.36 2.88
CA TYR A 206 -6.61 13.25 3.46
C TYR A 206 -5.69 12.51 2.46
N PRO A 207 -4.44 12.99 2.24
CA PRO A 207 -3.77 14.11 2.90
C PRO A 207 -4.37 15.49 2.59
N LYS A 208 -4.16 16.42 3.53
CA LYS A 208 -4.70 17.78 3.41
C LYS A 208 -4.09 18.52 2.22
N GLY A 209 -4.94 19.15 1.41
CA GLY A 209 -4.55 19.85 0.19
C GLY A 209 -4.71 19.02 -1.07
N VAL A 210 -4.98 17.73 -0.95
CA VAL A 210 -5.44 16.88 -2.05
C VAL A 210 -6.95 17.10 -2.23
N SER A 211 -7.41 17.20 -3.45
CA SER A 211 -8.84 17.32 -3.76
C SER A 211 -9.40 15.98 -4.20
N ALA A 212 -10.69 15.77 -3.99
CA ALA A 212 -11.37 14.56 -4.46
C ALA A 212 -11.35 14.41 -5.98
N GLN A 213 -11.22 15.53 -6.71
CA GLN A 213 -11.12 15.58 -8.16
C GLN A 213 -9.68 15.63 -8.67
N ASP A 214 -8.70 15.67 -7.75
CA ASP A 214 -7.30 15.75 -8.13
C ASP A 214 -6.83 14.37 -8.61
N SER A 215 -6.34 14.32 -9.82
CA SER A 215 -5.74 13.13 -10.38
C SER A 215 -4.25 13.01 -10.05
N ASP A 216 -3.61 14.07 -9.54
CA ASP A 216 -2.19 14.07 -9.17
C ASP A 216 -1.99 13.30 -7.86
N GLN A 217 -1.32 12.18 -7.93
CA GLN A 217 -1.08 11.30 -6.79
C GLN A 217 0.17 11.70 -6.00
N SER A 218 1.00 12.60 -6.48
CA SER A 218 2.29 12.96 -5.87
C SER A 218 2.19 13.46 -4.42
N ASN A 219 1.03 13.89 -3.98
CA ASN A 219 0.76 14.37 -2.63
C ASN A 219 -0.09 13.39 -1.78
N TRP A 220 -0.31 12.18 -2.27
CA TRP A 220 -1.03 11.17 -1.51
C TRP A 220 -0.21 10.69 -0.29
N ALA A 221 -0.84 9.97 0.62
CA ALA A 221 -0.16 9.27 1.70
C ALA A 221 0.41 7.96 1.19
N ASP A 222 1.35 7.40 1.93
CA ASP A 222 1.90 6.07 1.72
C ASP A 222 1.36 5.09 2.75
N ILE A 223 0.92 3.93 2.32
CA ILE A 223 0.67 2.78 3.18
C ILE A 223 1.84 1.80 3.05
N SER A 224 2.62 1.64 4.11
CA SER A 224 3.70 0.66 4.16
C SER A 224 3.21 -0.68 4.66
N ILE A 225 3.42 -1.75 3.90
CA ILE A 225 3.12 -3.12 4.30
C ILE A 225 4.28 -3.67 5.14
N ILE A 226 4.07 -3.70 6.43
CA ILE A 226 5.11 -4.06 7.39
C ILE A 226 5.29 -5.57 7.43
N ALA A 227 6.53 -6.01 7.29
CA ALA A 227 6.86 -7.43 7.41
C ALA A 227 6.60 -7.94 8.84
N PRO A 228 6.17 -9.20 9.00
CA PRO A 228 6.09 -9.80 10.32
C PRO A 228 7.46 -9.75 11.00
N PRO A 229 7.53 -9.54 12.32
CA PRO A 229 8.79 -9.65 13.04
C PRO A 229 9.37 -11.06 12.85
N ASP A 230 10.69 -11.14 12.65
CA ASP A 230 11.40 -12.42 12.56
C ASP A 230 11.12 -13.25 13.82
N ASP A 231 10.39 -14.32 13.66
CA ASP A 231 10.14 -15.28 14.75
C ASP A 231 11.32 -16.25 14.97
N GLY A 232 12.46 -16.00 14.30
CA GLY A 232 13.66 -16.82 14.38
C GLY A 232 13.51 -18.19 13.76
N SER A 233 12.39 -18.48 13.09
CA SER A 233 12.08 -19.78 12.47
C SER A 233 12.48 -19.87 11.00
N GLU A 234 12.87 -18.77 10.37
CA GLU A 234 13.40 -18.83 9.01
C GLU A 234 14.78 -19.48 9.00
N SER A 235 14.84 -20.65 8.37
CA SER A 235 16.09 -21.31 8.05
C SER A 235 17.04 -20.32 7.39
N SER A 236 18.27 -20.27 7.84
CA SER A 236 19.40 -19.51 7.27
C SER A 236 19.73 -19.95 5.82
N GLY A 237 18.75 -19.94 4.94
CA GLY A 237 18.94 -20.03 3.51
C GLY A 237 19.49 -18.68 3.02
N LEU A 238 20.69 -18.70 2.47
CA LEU A 238 21.23 -17.54 1.75
C LEU A 238 20.18 -17.05 0.75
N PRO A 239 19.91 -15.75 0.67
CA PRO A 239 18.99 -15.23 -0.32
C PRO A 239 19.39 -15.68 -1.72
N ILE A 240 18.39 -16.04 -2.53
CA ILE A 240 18.59 -16.61 -3.88
C ILE A 240 19.53 -15.74 -4.74
N THR A 241 19.55 -14.44 -4.51
CA THR A 241 20.47 -13.49 -5.13
C THR A 241 21.93 -13.76 -4.79
N GLU A 242 22.24 -14.15 -3.55
CA GLU A 242 23.61 -14.47 -3.13
C GLU A 242 24.06 -15.82 -3.69
N ILE A 243 23.16 -16.80 -3.75
CA ILE A 243 23.44 -18.11 -4.38
C ILE A 243 23.73 -17.92 -5.87
N GLY A 244 22.97 -17.09 -6.56
CA GLY A 244 23.19 -16.78 -7.99
C GLY A 244 24.57 -16.18 -8.24
N ILE A 245 25.01 -15.24 -7.41
CA ILE A 245 26.33 -14.60 -7.56
C ILE A 245 27.47 -15.60 -7.29
N VAL A 246 27.34 -16.44 -6.27
CA VAL A 246 28.36 -17.46 -5.95
C VAL A 246 28.50 -18.50 -7.08
N VAL A 247 27.38 -18.96 -7.64
CA VAL A 247 27.39 -19.94 -8.75
C VAL A 247 28.04 -19.35 -10.00
N VAL A 248 27.74 -18.10 -10.33
CA VAL A 248 28.36 -17.40 -11.47
C VAL A 248 29.87 -17.23 -11.25
N ALA A 249 30.29 -16.80 -10.05
CA ALA A 249 31.71 -16.61 -9.73
C ALA A 249 32.51 -17.90 -9.81
N VAL A 250 32.00 -19.02 -9.29
CA VAL A 250 32.62 -20.34 -9.35
C VAL A 250 32.68 -20.85 -10.79
N GLY A 251 31.62 -20.68 -11.56
CA GLY A 251 31.59 -21.04 -13.00
C GLY A 251 32.65 -20.32 -13.82
N TRP A 252 32.82 -19.02 -13.60
CA TRP A 252 33.85 -18.22 -14.28
C TRP A 252 35.27 -18.61 -13.86
N ALA A 253 35.53 -18.88 -12.59
CA ALA A 253 36.83 -19.33 -12.12
C ALA A 253 37.21 -20.67 -12.73
N ALA A 254 36.29 -21.62 -12.83
CA ALA A 254 36.50 -22.92 -13.49
C ALA A 254 36.77 -22.75 -14.99
N TYR A 255 36.01 -21.88 -15.68
CA TYR A 255 36.18 -21.59 -17.09
C TYR A 255 37.54 -20.96 -17.40
N ILE A 256 37.97 -19.98 -16.61
CA ILE A 256 39.30 -19.35 -16.74
C ILE A 256 40.40 -20.37 -16.47
N GLY A 257 40.29 -21.20 -15.47
CA GLY A 257 41.22 -22.27 -15.16
C GLY A 257 41.37 -23.28 -16.32
N TRP A 258 40.24 -23.63 -16.98
CA TRP A 258 40.25 -24.49 -18.15
C TRP A 258 40.97 -23.84 -19.34
N ILE A 259 40.73 -22.56 -19.64
CA ILE A 259 41.44 -21.83 -20.72
C ILE A 259 42.94 -21.79 -20.47
N ILE A 260 43.37 -21.50 -19.24
CA ILE A 260 44.80 -21.44 -18.91
C ILE A 260 45.46 -22.81 -19.12
N ARG A 261 44.80 -23.88 -18.71
CA ARG A 261 45.31 -25.25 -18.86
C ARG A 261 45.44 -25.66 -20.38
N LYS A 262 44.44 -25.26 -21.17
CA LYS A 262 44.46 -25.56 -22.65
C LYS A 262 45.55 -24.81 -23.42
N ARG A 263 46.03 -23.67 -22.89
CA ARG A 263 47.11 -22.89 -23.52
C ARG A 263 48.51 -23.37 -23.14
N ARG A 264 48.65 -24.27 -22.16
CA ARG A 264 49.93 -24.83 -21.70
C ARG A 264 50.17 -26.25 -22.23
N SER A 265 49.19 -26.85 -22.85
CA SER A 265 49.28 -28.08 -23.62
C SER A 265 49.38 -27.80 -25.12
#